data_e597711cb96ab6a3a7df7c2ccd00193d
#
_entry.id   e597711cb96ab6a3a7df7c2ccd00193d
#
_cell.length_a   1.000
_cell.length_b   1.000
_cell.length_c   1.000
_cell.angle_alpha   90.00
_cell.angle_beta   90.00
_cell.angle_gamma   90.00
#
_symmetry.space_group_name_H-M   'P 1'
#
loop_
_entity.id
_entity.type
_entity.pdbx_description
1 polymer ?
#
loop_
_entity_poly.entity_id
_entity_poly.type
_entity_poly.pdbx_seq_one_letter_code
_entity_poly.pdbx_strand_id
1 'polypeptide(L)'
;MRTLILFLLCLLPILVNAQTYKMYKTQNYHNQFRLNTKTGEVQQIQDDGQSWEICSAREILGDQEGRFCLYETQNMWTFIMLDTYTGKNWQVQFSVKGKDYMFAAPINLYSLAYPEKKSIWTNRFKR
;
A
#
# COMPACT_ATOMS: atom_id res chain seq x y z
N MET A 1 -16.78 46.27 -7.63
CA MET A 1 -15.37 45.92 -7.27
C MET A 1 -15.28 44.90 -6.13
N ARG A 2 -16.11 44.94 -5.11
CA ARG A 2 -16.07 43.95 -4.00
C ARG A 2 -16.43 42.53 -4.43
N THR A 3 -17.32 42.33 -5.39
CA THR A 3 -17.72 41.02 -5.93
C THR A 3 -16.67 40.37 -6.82
N LEU A 4 -15.85 41.14 -7.51
CA LEU A 4 -14.76 40.63 -8.37
C LEU A 4 -13.60 40.07 -7.55
N ILE A 5 -13.31 40.66 -6.38
CA ILE A 5 -12.24 40.21 -5.47
C ILE A 5 -12.61 38.86 -4.81
N LEU A 6 -13.89 38.65 -4.48
CA LEU A 6 -14.39 37.39 -3.94
C LEU A 6 -14.31 36.26 -4.96
N PHE A 7 -14.52 36.52 -6.25
CA PHE A 7 -14.40 35.51 -7.32
C PHE A 7 -12.94 35.12 -7.59
N LEU A 8 -11.99 36.05 -7.41
CA LEU A 8 -10.57 35.79 -7.60
C LEU A 8 -9.98 34.93 -6.47
N LEU A 9 -10.55 35.01 -5.25
CA LEU A 9 -10.11 34.17 -4.12
C LEU A 9 -10.53 32.70 -4.27
N CYS A 10 -11.60 32.42 -5.02
CA CYS A 10 -12.06 31.04 -5.29
C CYS A 10 -11.25 30.32 -6.37
N LEU A 11 -10.38 31.04 -7.09
CA LEU A 11 -9.54 30.50 -8.17
C LEU A 11 -8.10 30.19 -7.76
N LEU A 12 -7.76 30.35 -6.46
CA LEU A 12 -6.48 29.86 -5.96
C LEU A 12 -6.53 28.32 -5.98
N PRO A 13 -5.75 27.66 -6.86
CA PRO A 13 -5.64 26.23 -6.79
C PRO A 13 -5.05 25.90 -5.41
N ILE A 14 -5.81 25.17 -4.61
CA ILE A 14 -5.27 24.57 -3.40
C ILE A 14 -4.25 23.56 -3.91
N LEU A 15 -2.98 23.93 -3.89
CA LEU A 15 -1.86 23.02 -4.16
C LEU A 15 -1.83 22.02 -3.02
N VAL A 16 -2.63 20.96 -3.14
CA VAL A 16 -2.51 19.78 -2.28
C VAL A 16 -1.25 19.08 -2.72
N ASN A 17 -0.13 19.35 -2.07
CA ASN A 17 1.09 18.58 -2.25
C ASN A 17 0.86 17.19 -1.67
N ALA A 18 0.62 16.20 -2.54
CA ALA A 18 0.64 14.81 -2.14
C ALA A 18 2.05 14.46 -1.65
N GLN A 19 2.16 13.89 -0.46
CA GLN A 19 3.44 13.45 0.08
C GLN A 19 3.94 12.24 -0.71
N THR A 20 5.16 12.32 -1.24
CA THR A 20 5.79 11.19 -1.93
C THR A 20 6.02 10.02 -0.99
N TYR A 21 6.44 10.27 0.25
CA TYR A 21 6.64 9.23 1.27
C TYR A 21 5.66 9.38 2.41
N LYS A 22 5.10 8.27 2.85
CA LYS A 22 4.19 8.21 3.99
C LYS A 22 4.60 7.10 4.94
N MET A 23 4.58 7.41 6.25
CA MET A 23 4.84 6.45 7.31
C MET A 23 3.53 5.88 7.84
N TYR A 24 3.51 4.58 8.04
CA TYR A 24 2.38 3.84 8.62
C TYR A 24 2.85 3.10 9.86
N LYS A 25 2.17 3.34 10.96
CA LYS A 25 2.40 2.59 12.20
C LYS A 25 1.89 1.17 12.06
N THR A 26 2.59 0.23 12.68
CA THR A 26 2.11 -1.14 12.87
C THR A 26 1.70 -1.35 14.32
N GLN A 27 1.06 -2.47 14.63
CA GLN A 27 0.77 -2.85 16.02
C GLN A 27 2.03 -3.25 16.78
N ASN A 28 3.13 -3.53 16.09
CA ASN A 28 4.44 -3.69 16.70
C ASN A 28 5.13 -2.32 16.73
N TYR A 29 5.33 -1.76 17.93
CA TYR A 29 5.85 -0.41 18.09
C TYR A 29 7.30 -0.21 17.62
N HIS A 30 8.07 -1.28 17.43
CA HIS A 30 9.43 -1.22 16.87
C HIS A 30 9.46 -1.13 15.34
N ASN A 31 8.34 -1.37 14.68
CA ASN A 31 8.27 -1.47 13.22
C ASN A 31 7.22 -0.53 12.64
N GLN A 32 7.60 0.11 11.56
CA GLN A 32 6.72 0.95 10.76
C GLN A 32 6.93 0.63 9.28
N PHE A 33 5.93 0.92 8.46
CA PHE A 33 6.10 0.92 7.01
C PHE A 33 6.37 2.32 6.50
N ARG A 34 7.32 2.44 5.57
CA ARG A 34 7.46 3.60 4.71
C ARG A 34 6.98 3.23 3.31
N LEU A 35 5.97 3.93 2.84
CA LEU A 35 5.43 3.78 1.49
C LEU A 35 5.88 4.95 0.62
N ASN A 36 6.39 4.65 -0.57
CA ASN A 36 6.45 5.62 -1.64
C ASN A 36 5.09 5.63 -2.35
N THR A 37 4.31 6.68 -2.14
CA THR A 37 2.95 6.79 -2.65
C THR A 37 2.89 6.89 -4.18
N LYS A 38 3.99 7.26 -4.81
CA LYS A 38 4.13 7.38 -6.25
C LYS A 38 4.44 6.05 -6.93
N THR A 39 5.36 5.28 -6.38
CA THR A 39 5.90 4.06 -7.02
C THR A 39 5.33 2.77 -6.47
N GLY A 40 4.75 2.78 -5.26
CA GLY A 40 4.32 1.59 -4.55
C GLY A 40 5.43 0.83 -3.81
N GLU A 41 6.65 1.39 -3.76
CA GLU A 41 7.73 0.81 -2.95
C GLU A 41 7.38 0.84 -1.47
N VAL A 42 7.54 -0.29 -0.80
CA VAL A 42 7.30 -0.43 0.65
C VAL A 42 8.56 -0.93 1.33
N GLN A 43 8.94 -0.24 2.40
CA GLN A 43 10.03 -0.64 3.27
C GLN A 43 9.55 -0.81 4.70
N GLN A 44 10.03 -1.84 5.37
CA GLN A 44 9.92 -1.98 6.82
C GLN A 44 11.04 -1.19 7.47
N ILE A 45 10.67 -0.25 8.35
CA ILE A 45 11.61 0.57 9.11
C ILE A 45 11.57 0.11 10.57
N GLN A 46 12.72 -0.25 11.11
CA GLN A 46 12.88 -0.66 12.50
C GLN A 46 13.53 0.45 13.31
N ASP A 47 13.14 0.58 14.56
CA ASP A 47 13.69 1.60 15.48
C ASP A 47 15.12 1.32 15.92
N ASP A 48 15.66 0.12 15.67
CA ASP A 48 17.06 -0.25 15.87
C ASP A 48 18.01 0.25 14.76
N GLY A 49 17.49 0.99 13.79
CA GLY A 49 18.23 1.55 12.67
C GLY A 49 18.31 0.65 11.43
N GLN A 50 17.60 -0.46 11.42
CA GLN A 50 17.53 -1.35 10.24
C GLN A 50 16.31 -1.03 9.37
N SER A 51 16.45 -1.26 8.08
CA SER A 51 15.32 -1.18 7.14
C SER A 51 15.42 -2.28 6.09
N TRP A 52 14.24 -2.75 5.64
CA TRP A 52 14.12 -3.85 4.68
C TRP A 52 13.17 -3.46 3.57
N GLU A 53 13.58 -3.64 2.32
CA GLU A 53 12.68 -3.51 1.18
C GLU A 53 11.76 -4.73 1.13
N ILE A 54 10.43 -4.49 1.18
CA ILE A 54 9.43 -5.55 1.10
C ILE A 54 8.87 -5.64 -0.33
N CYS A 55 8.65 -4.47 -0.96
CA CYS A 55 8.12 -4.37 -2.30
C CYS A 55 8.92 -3.32 -3.06
N SER A 56 9.48 -3.70 -4.20
CA SER A 56 10.27 -2.77 -5.01
C SER A 56 9.42 -1.96 -5.97
N ALA A 57 9.88 -0.76 -6.29
CA ALA A 57 9.26 0.09 -7.30
C ALA A 57 9.20 -0.58 -8.69
N ARG A 58 10.16 -1.48 -8.98
CA ARG A 58 10.22 -2.21 -10.26
C ARG A 58 9.10 -3.22 -10.42
N GLU A 59 8.62 -3.80 -9.32
CA GLU A 59 7.53 -4.78 -9.34
C GLU A 59 6.18 -4.14 -9.57
N ILE A 60 5.99 -2.91 -9.07
CA ILE A 60 4.71 -2.22 -9.09
C ILE A 60 4.55 -1.31 -10.31
N LEU A 61 5.63 -0.67 -10.77
CA LEU A 61 5.68 0.23 -11.93
C LEU A 61 4.76 1.46 -11.81
N GLY A 62 4.56 1.97 -10.60
CA GLY A 62 3.79 3.20 -10.37
C GLY A 62 4.59 4.46 -10.68
N ASP A 63 3.92 5.54 -11.13
CA ASP A 63 4.55 6.82 -11.46
C ASP A 63 3.65 8.04 -11.21
N GLN A 64 2.66 7.97 -10.35
CA GLN A 64 1.81 9.10 -10.02
C GLN A 64 1.79 9.37 -8.53
N GLU A 65 2.00 10.61 -8.12
CA GLU A 65 1.94 11.05 -6.72
C GLU A 65 0.60 10.70 -6.07
N GLY A 66 0.67 10.15 -4.85
CA GLY A 66 -0.51 9.81 -4.07
C GLY A 66 -1.30 8.59 -4.58
N ARG A 67 -0.76 7.86 -5.55
CA ARG A 67 -1.43 6.72 -6.18
C ARG A 67 -1.63 5.54 -5.22
N PHE A 68 -0.63 5.24 -4.39
CA PHE A 68 -0.65 4.08 -3.50
C PHE A 68 -0.95 4.48 -2.07
N CYS A 69 -1.64 3.61 -1.35
CA CYS A 69 -1.87 3.72 0.10
C CYS A 69 -1.90 2.35 0.76
N LEU A 70 -1.58 2.31 2.06
CA LEU A 70 -1.63 1.10 2.87
C LEU A 70 -2.84 1.14 3.81
N TYR A 71 -3.45 -0.01 4.02
CA TYR A 71 -4.55 -0.21 4.96
C TYR A 71 -4.20 -1.30 5.94
N GLU A 72 -4.44 -1.03 7.22
CA GLU A 72 -4.34 -2.04 8.27
C GLU A 72 -5.40 -3.13 8.06
N THR A 73 -5.06 -4.34 8.52
CA THR A 73 -6.02 -5.45 8.65
C THR A 73 -6.12 -5.85 10.12
N GLN A 74 -7.04 -6.73 10.45
CA GLN A 74 -7.13 -7.29 11.80
C GLN A 74 -5.95 -8.22 12.14
N ASN A 75 -5.24 -8.72 11.12
CA ASN A 75 -3.97 -9.41 11.32
C ASN A 75 -2.86 -8.38 11.48
N MET A 76 -2.24 -8.34 12.66
CA MET A 76 -1.22 -7.35 12.99
C MET A 76 -0.01 -7.34 12.05
N TRP A 77 0.28 -8.45 11.37
CA TRP A 77 1.43 -8.60 10.48
C TRP A 77 1.17 -8.17 9.05
N THR A 78 -0.10 -7.98 8.69
CA THR A 78 -0.54 -7.86 7.30
C THR A 78 -1.22 -6.52 7.05
N PHE A 79 -0.79 -5.85 6.01
CA PHE A 79 -1.42 -4.66 5.42
C PHE A 79 -1.88 -4.98 4.00
N ILE A 80 -2.82 -4.21 3.51
CA ILE A 80 -3.21 -4.22 2.10
C ILE A 80 -2.73 -2.92 1.47
N MET A 81 -1.94 -3.02 0.41
CA MET A 81 -1.61 -1.89 -0.44
C MET A 81 -2.64 -1.79 -1.57
N LEU A 82 -3.21 -0.60 -1.74
CA LEU A 82 -4.14 -0.30 -2.82
C LEU A 82 -3.47 0.63 -3.84
N ASP A 83 -3.56 0.25 -5.10
CA ASP A 83 -3.38 1.15 -6.23
C ASP A 83 -4.70 1.85 -6.52
N THR A 84 -4.80 3.12 -6.14
CA THR A 84 -6.04 3.90 -6.30
C THR A 84 -6.39 4.20 -7.75
N TYR A 85 -5.46 4.04 -8.68
CA TYR A 85 -5.68 4.26 -10.10
C TYR A 85 -6.28 3.05 -10.80
N THR A 86 -5.80 1.86 -10.49
CA THR A 86 -6.21 0.62 -11.17
C THR A 86 -7.12 -0.25 -10.31
N GLY A 87 -7.19 -0.01 -9.01
CA GLY A 87 -7.88 -0.86 -8.04
C GLY A 87 -7.15 -2.16 -7.71
N LYS A 88 -5.94 -2.37 -8.20
CA LYS A 88 -5.13 -3.53 -7.83
C LYS A 88 -4.71 -3.46 -6.37
N ASN A 89 -4.58 -4.63 -5.75
CA ASN A 89 -4.20 -4.77 -4.36
C ASN A 89 -3.04 -5.76 -4.19
N TRP A 90 -2.25 -5.52 -3.16
CA TRP A 90 -1.19 -6.42 -2.70
C TRP A 90 -1.34 -6.67 -1.21
N GLN A 91 -1.09 -7.89 -0.81
CA GLN A 91 -0.85 -8.23 0.58
C GLN A 91 0.59 -7.87 0.91
N VAL A 92 0.79 -7.05 1.94
CA VAL A 92 2.11 -6.62 2.43
C VAL A 92 2.27 -7.12 3.86
N GLN A 93 3.30 -7.92 4.09
CA GLN A 93 3.56 -8.49 5.41
C GLN A 93 4.93 -8.07 5.92
N PHE A 94 4.98 -7.57 7.16
CA PHE A 94 6.23 -7.37 7.87
C PHE A 94 6.56 -8.56 8.79
N SER A 95 7.81 -8.65 9.23
CA SER A 95 8.24 -9.70 10.14
C SER A 95 9.34 -9.20 11.08
N VAL A 96 9.35 -9.75 12.27
CA VAL A 96 10.45 -9.62 13.24
C VAL A 96 11.38 -10.84 13.25
N LYS A 97 11.04 -11.88 12.48
CA LYS A 97 11.80 -13.13 12.41
C LYS A 97 12.83 -13.17 11.28
N GLY A 98 12.78 -12.20 10.37
CA GLY A 98 13.71 -12.10 9.25
C GLY A 98 13.03 -11.93 7.90
N LYS A 99 13.84 -11.67 6.87
CA LYS A 99 13.37 -11.31 5.53
C LYS A 99 12.55 -12.39 4.82
N ASP A 100 12.74 -13.66 5.17
CA ASP A 100 12.03 -14.77 4.53
C ASP A 100 10.52 -14.77 4.83
N TYR A 101 10.11 -14.02 5.86
CA TYR A 101 8.71 -13.83 6.24
C TYR A 101 8.14 -12.48 5.83
N MET A 102 8.97 -11.63 5.21
CA MET A 102 8.56 -10.35 4.65
C MET A 102 8.21 -10.54 3.18
N PHE A 103 7.04 -10.09 2.77
CA PHE A 103 6.64 -10.18 1.37
C PHE A 103 5.58 -9.17 0.98
N ALA A 104 5.50 -8.89 -0.31
CA ALA A 104 4.36 -8.28 -0.96
C ALA A 104 3.91 -9.19 -2.10
N ALA A 105 2.65 -9.56 -2.10
CA ALA A 105 2.07 -10.46 -3.09
C ALA A 105 0.79 -9.88 -3.68
N PRO A 106 0.58 -9.93 -5.01
CA PRO A 106 -0.66 -9.47 -5.62
C PRO A 106 -1.85 -10.27 -5.11
N ILE A 107 -2.95 -9.58 -4.84
CA ILE A 107 -4.22 -10.18 -4.49
C ILE A 107 -5.02 -10.37 -5.77
N ASN A 108 -5.31 -11.63 -6.11
CA ASN A 108 -6.05 -11.97 -7.30
C ASN A 108 -7.57 -11.89 -7.05
N LEU A 109 -8.28 -11.29 -7.99
CA LEU A 109 -9.73 -11.32 -7.98
C LEU A 109 -10.24 -12.68 -8.47
N TYR A 110 -10.98 -13.36 -7.60
CA TYR A 110 -11.71 -14.57 -7.98
C TYR A 110 -13.21 -14.27 -8.04
N SER A 111 -13.79 -14.42 -9.24
CA SER A 111 -15.22 -14.26 -9.40
C SER A 111 -15.97 -15.52 -8.95
N LEU A 112 -17.00 -15.34 -8.13
CA LEU A 112 -17.90 -16.42 -7.75
C LEU A 112 -18.72 -16.97 -8.93
N ALA A 113 -18.79 -16.23 -10.05
CA ALA A 113 -19.45 -16.68 -11.28
C ALA A 113 -18.66 -17.73 -12.06
N TYR A 114 -17.39 -17.99 -11.70
CA TYR A 114 -16.52 -18.96 -12.36
C TYR A 114 -16.16 -20.11 -11.41
N PRO A 115 -17.01 -21.13 -11.30
CA PRO A 115 -16.80 -22.22 -10.33
C PRO A 115 -15.53 -23.05 -10.58
N GLU A 116 -15.01 -23.09 -11.80
CA GLU A 116 -13.77 -23.79 -12.13
C GLU A 116 -12.54 -23.24 -11.37
N LYS A 117 -12.56 -21.98 -10.94
CA LYS A 117 -11.47 -21.39 -10.14
C LYS A 117 -11.54 -21.78 -8.64
N LYS A 118 -12.66 -22.36 -8.18
CA LYS A 118 -12.78 -22.84 -6.80
C LYS A 118 -11.87 -24.05 -6.50
N SER A 119 -11.53 -24.83 -7.52
CA SER A 119 -10.71 -26.04 -7.35
C SER A 119 -9.28 -25.75 -6.88
N ILE A 120 -8.77 -24.54 -7.14
CA ILE A 120 -7.41 -24.13 -6.74
C ILE A 120 -7.32 -23.94 -5.23
N TRP A 121 -8.40 -23.52 -4.58
CA TRP A 121 -8.44 -23.31 -3.13
C TRP A 121 -8.55 -24.60 -2.34
N THR A 122 -9.28 -25.58 -2.84
CA THR A 122 -9.46 -26.87 -2.15
C THR A 122 -8.17 -27.68 -2.07
N ASN A 123 -7.26 -27.51 -3.02
CA ASN A 123 -5.98 -28.22 -3.02
C ASN A 123 -4.93 -27.60 -2.10
N ARG A 124 -5.07 -26.31 -1.74
CA ARG A 124 -4.12 -25.64 -0.85
C ARG A 124 -4.31 -25.99 0.63
N PHE A 125 -5.49 -26.44 1.02
CA PHE A 125 -5.86 -26.79 2.41
C PHE A 125 -5.99 -28.30 2.65
N LYS A 126 -5.80 -29.13 1.63
CA LYS A 126 -5.68 -30.58 1.77
C LYS A 126 -4.21 -30.93 2.08
N ARG A 127 -3.90 -30.88 3.33
CA ARG A 127 -2.70 -31.54 3.88
C ARG A 127 -3.13 -32.63 4.83
#